data_a7f1bf1ebb0dbe7ae78902c9c7ad8445
#
_entry.id   a7f1bf1ebb0dbe7ae78902c9c7ad8445
#
_cell.length_a   1.000
_cell.length_b   1.000
_cell.length_c   1.000
_cell.angle_alpha   90.00
_cell.angle_beta   90.00
_cell.angle_gamma   90.00
#
_symmetry.space_group_name_H-M   'P 1'
#
loop_
_entity.id
_entity.type
_entity.pdbx_description
1 polymer ?
#
loop_
_entity_poly.entity_id
_entity_poly.type
_entity_poly.pdbx_seq_one_letter_code
_entity_poly.pdbx_strand_id
1 'polypeptide(L)'
;MVAKHKPPHWSRRVLYFFPVQLLLLHAKKNHFLLLIWLILFGYVTENMGVKYGVPNLFLFPEYFGRVSFWSYMITGFALGGFITAFNLYTYAMHGYRFPFIATLAKPFLKFNVNNAVIPILFILTYLSCSAQFQYYKEFVDGADIIVNLLGFVVGVLGFLFVALIYFTSTNTDIIKLLGKDPEPFRPDEPMMDILGPHQTMGPRKRSQRRKASRWLRRAQRTEKWKVETYLGPRGRLLLARSSEHYDKELLRDVLWQNHINGSIFEMVVVLIFIALGAFGDLRFFAIPAGASAFLFFTMILMIISALYSWMQGWTSTVILGVIILLNVVSHSTEKFMYDDQAYGLNYDVEPATYDRDVLYAMANDTAKSRADADAMLETLELWKKDNMALDGSGKKPTMLIVNTSGGGLRAMLWTLRSMQVADSLLEGTLMDLSLIHISEPTRPY
;
A
#
# COMPACT_ATOMS: atom_id res chain seq x y z
N MET A 1 -42.62 -7.72 40.72
CA MET A 1 -42.84 -8.01 39.28
C MET A 1 -41.54 -7.80 38.54
N VAL A 2 -40.80 -8.86 38.24
CA VAL A 2 -39.57 -8.79 37.44
C VAL A 2 -40.01 -8.65 35.97
N ALA A 3 -39.75 -7.49 35.38
CA ALA A 3 -40.05 -7.23 33.98
C ALA A 3 -39.28 -8.25 33.12
N LYS A 4 -39.98 -9.19 32.48
CA LYS A 4 -39.41 -10.09 31.48
C LYS A 4 -38.84 -9.27 30.34
N HIS A 5 -37.52 -9.05 30.33
CA HIS A 5 -36.82 -8.46 29.19
C HIS A 5 -37.01 -9.38 27.98
N LYS A 6 -37.83 -8.96 27.01
CA LYS A 6 -37.88 -9.61 25.70
C LYS A 6 -36.46 -9.65 25.13
N PRO A 7 -35.97 -10.81 24.64
CA PRO A 7 -34.68 -10.87 24.01
C PRO A 7 -34.61 -9.86 22.85
N PRO A 8 -33.55 -9.09 22.72
CA PRO A 8 -33.44 -8.11 21.64
C PRO A 8 -33.55 -8.81 20.29
N HIS A 9 -34.24 -8.17 19.36
CA HIS A 9 -34.43 -8.66 17.99
C HIS A 9 -33.06 -9.00 17.37
N TRP A 10 -32.93 -10.09 16.59
CA TRP A 10 -31.67 -10.54 16.03
C TRP A 10 -30.93 -9.44 15.23
N SER A 11 -31.68 -8.59 14.49
CA SER A 11 -31.14 -7.45 13.74
C SER A 11 -30.40 -6.47 14.64
N ARG A 12 -30.88 -6.25 15.86
CA ARG A 12 -30.21 -5.38 16.84
C ARG A 12 -28.91 -5.99 17.33
N ARG A 13 -28.87 -7.33 17.54
CA ARG A 13 -27.62 -8.03 17.94
C ARG A 13 -26.56 -7.94 16.86
N VAL A 14 -26.93 -8.06 15.58
CA VAL A 14 -26.01 -7.92 14.45
C VAL A 14 -25.55 -6.46 14.33
N LEU A 15 -26.47 -5.50 14.39
CA LEU A 15 -26.13 -4.09 14.22
C LEU A 15 -25.17 -3.59 15.31
N TYR A 16 -25.38 -3.97 16.57
CA TYR A 16 -24.54 -3.55 17.70
C TYR A 16 -23.39 -4.51 18.01
N PHE A 17 -23.06 -5.39 17.07
CA PHE A 17 -21.85 -6.21 17.10
C PHE A 17 -20.63 -5.37 16.69
N PHE A 18 -19.56 -5.43 17.47
CA PHE A 18 -18.43 -4.52 17.32
C PHE A 18 -17.78 -4.55 15.93
N PRO A 19 -17.51 -5.70 15.30
CA PRO A 19 -17.00 -5.73 13.92
C PRO A 19 -17.93 -5.01 12.93
N VAL A 20 -19.24 -5.16 13.05
CA VAL A 20 -20.22 -4.46 12.19
C VAL A 20 -20.19 -2.95 12.46
N GLN A 21 -20.10 -2.55 13.72
CA GLN A 21 -19.97 -1.13 14.08
C GLN A 21 -18.68 -0.50 13.52
N LEU A 22 -17.58 -1.25 13.48
CA LEU A 22 -16.32 -0.79 12.86
C LEU A 22 -16.46 -0.66 11.34
N LEU A 23 -17.11 -1.61 10.66
CA LEU A 23 -17.41 -1.48 9.23
C LEU A 23 -18.26 -0.25 8.92
N LEU A 24 -19.32 -0.02 9.70
CA LEU A 24 -20.15 1.17 9.56
C LEU A 24 -19.36 2.46 9.86
N LEU A 25 -18.45 2.42 10.81
CA LEU A 25 -17.56 3.52 11.11
C LEU A 25 -16.65 3.85 9.91
N HIS A 26 -16.05 2.82 9.28
CA HIS A 26 -15.24 3.00 8.08
C HIS A 26 -16.07 3.62 6.95
N ALA A 27 -17.25 3.08 6.68
CA ALA A 27 -18.16 3.59 5.66
C ALA A 27 -18.59 5.05 5.92
N LYS A 28 -18.75 5.45 7.20
CA LYS A 28 -19.25 6.79 7.57
C LYS A 28 -18.15 7.82 7.76
N LYS A 29 -16.93 7.43 8.14
CA LYS A 29 -15.89 8.35 8.63
C LYS A 29 -14.49 8.16 8.04
N ASN A 30 -14.21 7.02 7.42
CA ASN A 30 -12.87 6.65 6.95
C ASN A 30 -12.83 6.40 5.44
N HIS A 31 -13.41 7.30 4.64
CA HIS A 31 -13.48 7.13 3.18
C HIS A 31 -12.09 6.99 2.53
N PHE A 32 -11.10 7.73 3.01
CA PHE A 32 -9.72 7.63 2.53
C PHE A 32 -9.14 6.21 2.74
N LEU A 33 -9.38 5.64 3.91
CA LEU A 33 -8.94 4.28 4.23
C LEU A 33 -9.62 3.23 3.35
N LEU A 34 -10.94 3.40 3.13
CA LEU A 34 -11.70 2.54 2.22
C LEU A 34 -11.24 2.69 0.77
N LEU A 35 -10.86 3.90 0.35
CA LEU A 35 -10.31 4.13 -0.99
C LEU A 35 -9.02 3.35 -1.20
N ILE A 36 -8.10 3.34 -0.23
CA ILE A 36 -6.87 2.54 -0.32
C ILE A 36 -7.20 1.05 -0.44
N TRP A 37 -8.11 0.54 0.40
CA TRP A 37 -8.56 -0.85 0.29
C TRP A 37 -9.21 -1.15 -1.07
N LEU A 38 -10.04 -0.25 -1.59
CA LEU A 38 -10.67 -0.38 -2.91
C LEU A 38 -9.63 -0.47 -4.02
N ILE A 39 -8.59 0.37 -3.98
CA ILE A 39 -7.48 0.33 -4.93
C ILE A 39 -6.75 -1.03 -4.85
N LEU A 40 -6.42 -1.49 -3.64
CA LEU A 40 -5.75 -2.78 -3.44
C LEU A 40 -6.61 -3.95 -3.93
N PHE A 41 -7.92 -3.96 -3.63
CA PHE A 41 -8.85 -4.95 -4.20
C PHE A 41 -8.88 -4.86 -5.73
N GLY A 42 -8.93 -3.63 -6.29
CA GLY A 42 -8.92 -3.41 -7.73
C GLY A 42 -7.67 -3.95 -8.42
N TYR A 43 -6.50 -3.82 -7.79
CA TYR A 43 -5.25 -4.40 -8.30
C TYR A 43 -5.28 -5.93 -8.28
N VAL A 44 -5.68 -6.52 -7.16
CA VAL A 44 -5.66 -7.97 -6.97
C VAL A 44 -6.75 -8.69 -7.80
N THR A 45 -7.89 -8.05 -8.02
CA THR A 45 -8.98 -8.59 -8.86
C THR A 45 -8.84 -8.25 -10.35
N GLU A 46 -7.71 -7.66 -10.75
CA GLU A 46 -7.46 -7.26 -12.14
C GLU A 46 -8.48 -6.28 -12.73
N ASN A 47 -9.17 -5.51 -11.87
CA ASN A 47 -10.10 -4.47 -12.31
C ASN A 47 -9.42 -3.10 -12.48
N MET A 48 -8.22 -2.92 -11.93
CA MET A 48 -7.45 -1.67 -11.98
C MET A 48 -5.99 -1.95 -12.33
N GLY A 49 -5.38 -1.06 -13.09
CA GLY A 49 -3.96 -1.11 -13.39
C GLY A 49 -3.51 -2.21 -14.38
N VAL A 50 -4.44 -2.94 -14.99
CA VAL A 50 -4.13 -4.06 -15.92
C VAL A 50 -3.29 -3.59 -17.08
N LYS A 51 -3.62 -2.44 -17.67
CA LYS A 51 -2.88 -1.85 -18.79
C LYS A 51 -1.39 -1.63 -18.48
N TYR A 52 -1.06 -1.42 -17.21
CA TYR A 52 0.31 -1.17 -16.75
C TYR A 52 0.95 -2.40 -16.09
N GLY A 53 0.29 -3.54 -16.10
CA GLY A 53 0.79 -4.77 -15.47
C GLY A 53 0.83 -4.72 -13.93
N VAL A 54 0.15 -3.75 -13.30
CA VAL A 54 0.15 -3.62 -11.83
C VAL A 54 -0.34 -4.88 -11.11
N PRO A 55 -1.41 -5.58 -11.57
CA PRO A 55 -1.83 -6.83 -10.94
C PRO A 55 -0.73 -7.89 -10.85
N ASN A 56 0.12 -7.99 -11.88
CA ASN A 56 1.20 -8.99 -11.92
C ASN A 56 2.19 -8.78 -10.76
N LEU A 57 2.46 -7.52 -10.39
CA LEU A 57 3.36 -7.19 -9.29
C LEU A 57 2.88 -7.72 -7.94
N PHE A 58 1.55 -7.85 -7.77
CA PHE A 58 0.94 -8.39 -6.56
C PHE A 58 0.68 -9.89 -6.65
N LEU A 59 0.12 -10.36 -7.77
CA LEU A 59 -0.35 -11.73 -7.93
C LEU A 59 0.76 -12.72 -8.23
N PHE A 60 1.88 -12.24 -8.80
CA PHE A 60 3.06 -13.03 -9.16
C PHE A 60 4.34 -12.25 -8.81
N PRO A 61 4.59 -12.00 -7.52
CA PRO A 61 5.70 -11.16 -7.09
C PRO A 61 7.05 -11.83 -7.39
N GLU A 62 7.94 -11.09 -8.05
CA GLU A 62 9.31 -11.51 -8.34
C GLU A 62 10.28 -10.99 -7.28
N TYR A 63 11.24 -11.82 -6.90
CA TYR A 63 12.36 -11.48 -6.05
C TYR A 63 13.66 -12.04 -6.66
N PHE A 64 14.60 -11.17 -7.00
CA PHE A 64 15.81 -11.50 -7.76
C PHE A 64 15.55 -12.26 -9.07
N GLY A 65 14.51 -11.85 -9.82
CA GLY A 65 14.13 -12.46 -11.09
C GLY A 65 13.50 -13.85 -10.97
N ARG A 66 13.08 -14.23 -9.77
CA ARG A 66 12.39 -15.50 -9.52
C ARG A 66 11.14 -15.30 -8.68
N VAL A 67 10.11 -16.04 -9.02
CA VAL A 67 8.93 -16.20 -8.18
C VAL A 67 9.12 -17.43 -7.31
N SER A 68 8.92 -17.28 -6.02
CA SER A 68 9.20 -18.33 -5.03
C SER A 68 8.47 -18.09 -3.73
N PHE A 69 8.53 -19.06 -2.83
CA PHE A 69 8.10 -18.93 -1.44
C PHE A 69 8.56 -17.61 -0.79
N TRP A 70 9.83 -17.22 -1.00
CA TRP A 70 10.41 -16.01 -0.41
C TRP A 70 9.82 -14.72 -0.97
N SER A 71 9.57 -14.64 -2.28
CA SER A 71 8.93 -13.47 -2.89
C SER A 71 7.52 -13.25 -2.34
N TYR A 72 6.76 -14.32 -2.19
CA TYR A 72 5.44 -14.29 -1.57
C TYR A 72 5.50 -13.99 -0.06
N MET A 73 6.49 -14.55 0.65
CA MET A 73 6.66 -14.30 2.08
C MET A 73 6.96 -12.82 2.35
N ILE A 74 7.85 -12.19 1.59
CA ILE A 74 8.16 -10.77 1.72
C ILE A 74 6.92 -9.92 1.40
N THR A 75 6.17 -10.27 0.35
CA THR A 75 4.93 -9.57 -0.02
C THR A 75 3.86 -9.72 1.06
N GLY A 76 3.70 -10.90 1.62
CA GLY A 76 2.80 -11.14 2.75
C GLY A 76 3.23 -10.39 4.03
N PHE A 77 4.53 -10.34 4.32
CA PHE A 77 5.07 -9.59 5.45
C PHE A 77 4.78 -8.08 5.32
N ALA A 78 4.93 -7.52 4.12
CA ALA A 78 4.57 -6.14 3.83
C ALA A 78 3.06 -5.88 4.00
N LEU A 79 2.19 -6.81 3.58
CA LEU A 79 0.75 -6.74 3.84
C LEU A 79 0.44 -6.78 5.34
N GLY A 80 1.14 -7.62 6.12
CA GLY A 80 1.02 -7.65 7.58
C GLY A 80 1.32 -6.28 8.22
N GLY A 81 2.33 -5.58 7.69
CA GLY A 81 2.64 -4.19 8.03
C GLY A 81 1.48 -3.24 7.73
N PHE A 82 0.92 -3.34 6.53
CA PHE A 82 -0.23 -2.53 6.12
C PHE A 82 -1.48 -2.79 6.99
N ILE A 83 -1.78 -4.04 7.32
CA ILE A 83 -2.88 -4.40 8.24
C ILE A 83 -2.65 -3.78 9.63
N THR A 84 -1.41 -3.81 10.12
CA THR A 84 -1.08 -3.20 11.42
C THR A 84 -1.24 -1.68 11.37
N ALA A 85 -0.77 -1.01 10.32
CA ALA A 85 -0.97 0.43 10.12
C ALA A 85 -2.46 0.81 10.01
N PHE A 86 -3.25 0.01 9.28
CA PHE A 86 -4.70 0.17 9.20
C PHE A 86 -5.37 0.12 10.58
N ASN A 87 -4.98 -0.83 11.41
CA ASN A 87 -5.50 -0.98 12.76
C ASN A 87 -5.07 0.17 13.68
N LEU A 88 -3.80 0.57 13.62
CA LEU A 88 -3.26 1.69 14.40
C LEU A 88 -3.96 2.99 14.03
N TYR A 89 -4.06 3.29 12.73
CA TYR A 89 -4.77 4.46 12.24
C TYR A 89 -6.21 4.49 12.76
N THR A 90 -6.93 3.38 12.62
CA THR A 90 -8.34 3.31 13.06
C THR A 90 -8.47 3.48 14.57
N TYR A 91 -7.57 2.87 15.35
CA TYR A 91 -7.55 3.00 16.80
C TYR A 91 -7.22 4.43 17.24
N ALA A 92 -6.21 5.04 16.64
CA ALA A 92 -5.79 6.41 16.93
C ALA A 92 -6.91 7.42 16.63
N MET A 93 -7.56 7.28 15.48
CA MET A 93 -8.59 8.20 14.99
C MET A 93 -9.93 8.03 15.69
N HIS A 94 -10.28 6.81 16.09
CA HIS A 94 -11.65 6.47 16.48
C HIS A 94 -11.79 5.63 17.74
N GLY A 95 -10.70 5.14 18.35
CA GLY A 95 -10.76 4.32 19.57
C GLY A 95 -11.54 4.99 20.70
N TYR A 96 -11.45 6.31 20.81
CA TYR A 96 -12.20 7.09 21.82
C TYR A 96 -13.74 7.05 21.66
N ARG A 97 -14.25 6.67 20.47
CA ARG A 97 -15.69 6.52 20.25
C ARG A 97 -16.27 5.26 20.90
N PHE A 98 -15.39 4.36 21.33
CA PHE A 98 -15.69 3.07 21.94
C PHE A 98 -15.08 2.96 23.34
N PRO A 99 -15.57 3.72 24.34
CA PRO A 99 -14.94 3.77 25.68
C PRO A 99 -14.84 2.41 26.36
N PHE A 100 -15.71 1.44 26.02
CA PHE A 100 -15.66 0.10 26.58
C PHE A 100 -14.33 -0.64 26.27
N ILE A 101 -13.62 -0.26 25.20
CA ILE A 101 -12.33 -0.88 24.84
C ILE A 101 -11.30 -0.66 25.94
N ALA A 102 -11.29 0.52 26.59
CA ALA A 102 -10.38 0.83 27.68
C ALA A 102 -10.63 -0.07 28.91
N THR A 103 -11.84 -0.63 29.08
CA THR A 103 -12.16 -1.55 30.18
C THR A 103 -11.69 -3.00 29.94
N LEU A 104 -11.13 -3.27 28.76
CA LEU A 104 -10.71 -4.61 28.38
C LEU A 104 -9.23 -4.83 28.70
N ALA A 105 -8.87 -6.04 29.13
CA ALA A 105 -7.48 -6.47 29.13
C ALA A 105 -6.96 -6.53 27.69
N LYS A 106 -5.76 -6.01 27.42
CA LYS A 106 -5.16 -5.92 26.07
C LYS A 106 -6.09 -5.23 25.05
N PRO A 107 -6.45 -3.95 25.28
CA PRO A 107 -7.47 -3.25 24.51
C PRO A 107 -7.15 -3.18 23.02
N PHE A 108 -5.90 -2.89 22.63
CA PHE A 108 -5.48 -2.80 21.24
C PHE A 108 -5.62 -4.14 20.50
N LEU A 109 -5.19 -5.24 21.12
CA LEU A 109 -5.32 -6.57 20.51
C LEU A 109 -6.78 -6.95 20.22
N LYS A 110 -7.67 -6.69 21.20
CA LYS A 110 -9.10 -6.96 21.02
C LYS A 110 -9.72 -6.05 19.97
N PHE A 111 -9.25 -4.82 19.87
CA PHE A 111 -9.66 -3.92 18.80
C PHE A 111 -9.28 -4.49 17.42
N ASN A 112 -8.03 -4.92 17.24
CA ASN A 112 -7.52 -5.48 15.99
C ASN A 112 -8.30 -6.71 15.52
N VAL A 113 -8.60 -7.64 16.44
CA VAL A 113 -9.40 -8.83 16.12
C VAL A 113 -10.80 -8.45 15.61
N ASN A 114 -11.42 -7.43 16.21
CA ASN A 114 -12.74 -6.97 15.79
C ASN A 114 -12.70 -6.11 14.50
N ASN A 115 -11.55 -5.50 14.18
CA ASN A 115 -11.36 -4.70 12.97
C ASN A 115 -10.81 -5.53 11.79
N ALA A 116 -10.69 -6.84 11.94
CA ALA A 116 -10.04 -7.72 10.96
C ALA A 116 -10.92 -8.10 9.75
N VAL A 117 -12.17 -7.67 9.67
CA VAL A 117 -13.11 -8.09 8.61
C VAL A 117 -12.60 -7.74 7.21
N ILE A 118 -12.19 -6.48 6.99
CA ILE A 118 -11.67 -6.04 5.68
C ILE A 118 -10.33 -6.73 5.36
N PRO A 119 -9.34 -6.77 6.28
CA PRO A 119 -8.10 -7.52 6.07
C PRO A 119 -8.30 -9.00 5.72
N ILE A 120 -9.18 -9.69 6.45
CA ILE A 120 -9.44 -11.12 6.17
C ILE A 120 -10.07 -11.29 4.79
N LEU A 121 -11.05 -10.46 4.44
CA LEU A 121 -11.66 -10.49 3.11
C LEU A 121 -10.62 -10.26 2.02
N PHE A 122 -9.72 -9.30 2.22
CA PHE A 122 -8.64 -9.04 1.27
C PHE A 122 -7.68 -10.23 1.12
N ILE A 123 -7.24 -10.83 2.24
CA ILE A 123 -6.36 -12.02 2.21
C ILE A 123 -7.02 -13.16 1.44
N LEU A 124 -8.30 -13.45 1.71
CA LEU A 124 -9.03 -14.51 0.99
C LEU A 124 -9.14 -14.21 -0.52
N THR A 125 -9.46 -12.97 -0.88
CA THR A 125 -9.49 -12.53 -2.28
C THR A 125 -8.12 -12.65 -2.92
N TYR A 126 -7.06 -12.19 -2.26
CA TYR A 126 -5.68 -12.30 -2.75
C TYR A 126 -5.30 -13.76 -3.02
N LEU A 127 -5.51 -14.65 -2.05
CA LEU A 127 -5.16 -16.07 -2.20
C LEU A 127 -5.91 -16.71 -3.39
N SER A 128 -7.21 -16.40 -3.55
CA SER A 128 -8.02 -16.91 -4.65
C SER A 128 -7.54 -16.36 -6.01
N CYS A 129 -7.36 -15.05 -6.12
CA CYS A 129 -6.93 -14.41 -7.37
C CYS A 129 -5.50 -14.80 -7.76
N SER A 130 -4.58 -14.84 -6.78
CA SER A 130 -3.19 -15.25 -7.03
C SER A 130 -3.08 -16.72 -7.45
N ALA A 131 -3.87 -17.63 -6.84
CA ALA A 131 -3.94 -19.02 -7.27
C ALA A 131 -4.40 -19.15 -8.71
N GLN A 132 -5.49 -18.45 -9.08
CA GLN A 132 -6.02 -18.45 -10.45
C GLN A 132 -5.03 -17.85 -11.44
N PHE A 133 -4.38 -16.73 -11.07
CA PHE A 133 -3.38 -16.08 -11.91
C PHE A 133 -2.19 -17.00 -12.19
N GLN A 134 -1.62 -17.62 -11.17
CA GLN A 134 -0.51 -18.56 -11.29
C GLN A 134 -0.89 -19.76 -12.17
N TYR A 135 -2.08 -20.31 -11.98
CA TYR A 135 -2.53 -21.50 -12.73
C TYR A 135 -2.84 -21.21 -14.21
N TYR A 136 -3.65 -20.17 -14.47
CA TYR A 136 -4.16 -19.92 -15.82
C TYR A 136 -3.28 -19.00 -16.68
N LYS A 137 -2.50 -18.11 -16.08
CA LYS A 137 -1.70 -17.13 -16.82
C LYS A 137 -0.21 -17.43 -16.82
N GLU A 138 0.31 -17.96 -15.71
CA GLU A 138 1.73 -18.26 -15.57
C GLU A 138 2.03 -19.75 -15.67
N PHE A 139 1.01 -20.60 -15.79
CA PHE A 139 1.11 -22.06 -15.97
C PHE A 139 1.99 -22.73 -14.91
N VAL A 140 1.92 -22.24 -13.66
CA VAL A 140 2.68 -22.78 -12.52
C VAL A 140 2.06 -24.09 -12.07
N ASP A 141 2.89 -25.07 -11.70
CA ASP A 141 2.41 -26.34 -11.16
C ASP A 141 1.69 -26.18 -9.83
N GLY A 142 0.67 -27.00 -9.58
CA GLY A 142 -0.20 -26.88 -8.40
C GLY A 142 0.54 -26.98 -7.07
N ALA A 143 1.61 -27.79 -7.00
CA ALA A 143 2.45 -27.89 -5.80
C ALA A 143 3.17 -26.55 -5.50
N ASP A 144 3.73 -25.93 -6.54
CA ASP A 144 4.45 -24.66 -6.40
C ASP A 144 3.49 -23.50 -6.03
N ILE A 145 2.26 -23.51 -6.57
CA ILE A 145 1.21 -22.56 -6.18
C ILE A 145 0.95 -22.64 -4.67
N ILE A 146 0.79 -23.84 -4.13
CA ILE A 146 0.55 -24.04 -2.70
C ILE A 146 1.73 -23.51 -1.88
N VAL A 147 2.96 -23.82 -2.27
CA VAL A 147 4.18 -23.36 -1.60
C VAL A 147 4.28 -21.84 -1.62
N ASN A 148 4.01 -21.21 -2.75
CA ASN A 148 4.01 -19.76 -2.90
C ASN A 148 2.96 -19.09 -2.00
N LEU A 149 1.73 -19.57 -2.04
CA LEU A 149 0.64 -19.03 -1.21
C LEU A 149 0.87 -19.27 0.29
N LEU A 150 1.48 -20.40 0.65
CA LEU A 150 1.91 -20.65 2.02
C LEU A 150 2.95 -19.62 2.46
N GLY A 151 3.92 -19.29 1.59
CA GLY A 151 4.87 -18.20 1.83
C GLY A 151 4.18 -16.90 2.18
N PHE A 152 3.19 -16.50 1.39
CA PHE A 152 2.41 -15.29 1.65
C PHE A 152 1.74 -15.31 3.03
N VAL A 153 1.06 -16.39 3.38
CA VAL A 153 0.39 -16.53 4.69
C VAL A 153 1.41 -16.47 5.83
N VAL A 154 2.54 -17.16 5.70
CA VAL A 154 3.63 -17.12 6.68
C VAL A 154 4.17 -15.70 6.84
N GLY A 155 4.33 -14.97 5.75
CA GLY A 155 4.76 -13.57 5.79
C GLY A 155 3.78 -12.68 6.56
N VAL A 156 2.49 -12.73 6.23
CA VAL A 156 1.44 -11.98 6.95
C VAL A 156 1.46 -12.30 8.43
N LEU A 157 1.43 -13.58 8.79
CA LEU A 157 1.44 -14.02 10.18
C LEU A 157 2.74 -13.63 10.89
N GLY A 158 3.88 -13.67 10.21
CA GLY A 158 5.18 -13.26 10.74
C GLY A 158 5.18 -11.81 11.21
N PHE A 159 4.71 -10.86 10.37
CA PHE A 159 4.61 -9.47 10.79
C PHE A 159 3.60 -9.26 11.91
N LEU A 160 2.42 -9.86 11.80
CA LEU A 160 1.39 -9.76 12.84
C LEU A 160 1.87 -10.33 14.18
N PHE A 161 2.72 -11.36 14.15
CA PHE A 161 3.35 -11.93 15.36
C PHE A 161 4.34 -10.94 15.99
N VAL A 162 5.21 -10.29 15.20
CA VAL A 162 6.12 -9.24 15.70
C VAL A 162 5.32 -8.10 16.32
N ALA A 163 4.28 -7.62 15.63
CA ALA A 163 3.39 -6.59 16.14
C ALA A 163 2.69 -7.03 17.44
N LEU A 164 2.25 -8.29 17.52
CA LEU A 164 1.63 -8.85 18.72
C LEU A 164 2.58 -8.86 19.92
N ILE A 165 3.85 -9.24 19.73
CA ILE A 165 4.87 -9.19 20.79
C ILE A 165 5.02 -7.76 21.30
N TYR A 166 5.22 -6.81 20.40
CA TYR A 166 5.35 -5.39 20.75
C TYR A 166 4.15 -4.88 21.55
N PHE A 167 2.94 -5.03 21.01
CA PHE A 167 1.72 -4.53 21.66
C PHE A 167 1.33 -5.30 22.92
N THR A 168 1.80 -6.52 23.11
CA THR A 168 1.60 -7.24 24.36
C THR A 168 2.56 -6.76 25.44
N SER A 169 3.81 -6.49 25.09
CA SER A 169 4.83 -5.99 26.02
C SER A 169 4.58 -4.54 26.46
N THR A 170 4.12 -3.69 25.53
CA THR A 170 3.85 -2.26 25.79
C THR A 170 2.41 -1.97 26.22
N ASN A 171 1.54 -3.00 26.28
CA ASN A 171 0.13 -2.82 26.60
C ASN A 171 -0.09 -2.17 27.96
N THR A 172 -0.95 -1.16 27.97
CA THR A 172 -1.45 -0.51 29.20
C THR A 172 -2.95 -0.77 29.31
N ASP A 173 -3.37 -1.38 30.40
CA ASP A 173 -4.76 -1.61 30.75
C ASP A 173 -5.08 -1.03 32.13
N ILE A 174 -6.35 -1.07 32.50
CA ILE A 174 -6.82 -0.53 33.78
C ILE A 174 -6.10 -1.19 34.96
N ILE A 175 -5.82 -2.49 34.90
CA ILE A 175 -5.20 -3.24 35.98
C ILE A 175 -3.77 -2.75 36.22
N LYS A 176 -3.00 -2.56 35.15
CA LYS A 176 -1.63 -2.00 35.25
C LYS A 176 -1.61 -0.56 35.76
N LEU A 177 -2.59 0.26 35.40
CA LEU A 177 -2.66 1.66 35.87
C LEU A 177 -3.07 1.76 37.35
N LEU A 178 -3.83 0.81 37.85
CA LEU A 178 -4.24 0.75 39.26
C LEU A 178 -3.13 0.19 40.18
N GLY A 179 -2.04 -0.35 39.59
CA GLY A 179 -0.89 -0.84 40.36
C GLY A 179 -1.16 -2.09 41.19
N LYS A 180 -2.22 -2.83 40.90
CA LYS A 180 -2.54 -4.09 41.56
C LYS A 180 -2.19 -5.25 40.63
N ASP A 181 -1.38 -6.18 41.12
CA ASP A 181 -1.33 -7.53 40.55
C ASP A 181 -2.74 -8.11 40.56
N PRO A 182 -3.08 -8.96 39.58
CA PRO A 182 -4.39 -9.59 39.53
C PRO A 182 -4.54 -10.60 40.67
N GLU A 183 -4.79 -10.12 41.88
CA GLU A 183 -5.33 -10.98 42.91
C GLU A 183 -6.68 -11.51 42.45
N PRO A 184 -6.99 -12.78 42.69
CA PRO A 184 -8.27 -13.35 42.30
C PRO A 184 -9.39 -12.50 42.94
N PHE A 185 -10.28 -11.99 42.08
CA PHE A 185 -11.47 -11.22 42.45
C PHE A 185 -12.19 -11.88 43.63
N ARG A 186 -12.16 -11.23 44.80
CA ARG A 186 -12.99 -11.58 45.95
C ARG A 186 -14.32 -10.85 45.82
N PRO A 187 -15.47 -11.55 45.74
CA PRO A 187 -16.76 -10.93 45.52
C PRO A 187 -17.24 -10.00 46.63
N ASP A 188 -16.62 -10.07 47.80
CA ASP A 188 -17.14 -9.55 49.03
C ASP A 188 -16.47 -8.24 49.52
N GLU A 189 -15.50 -7.67 48.79
CA GLU A 189 -14.89 -6.41 49.16
C GLU A 189 -15.60 -5.22 48.50
N PRO A 190 -16.01 -4.18 49.30
CA PRO A 190 -16.64 -3.00 48.73
C PRO A 190 -15.65 -2.22 47.86
N MET A 191 -16.07 -1.90 46.66
CA MET A 191 -15.32 -1.29 45.56
C MET A 191 -14.67 0.06 45.88
N MET A 192 -14.95 0.66 47.03
CA MET A 192 -14.44 1.96 47.48
C MET A 192 -13.01 1.91 48.02
N ASP A 193 -12.54 0.79 48.55
CA ASP A 193 -11.19 0.67 49.10
C ASP A 193 -10.08 0.40 48.06
N ILE A 194 -10.46 0.16 46.82
CA ILE A 194 -9.51 -0.04 45.74
C ILE A 194 -8.92 1.27 45.21
N LEU A 195 -9.56 2.39 45.47
CA LEU A 195 -9.13 3.73 45.08
C LEU A 195 -8.34 4.37 46.23
N GLY A 196 -7.09 3.99 46.42
CA GLY A 196 -6.17 4.65 47.37
C GLY A 196 -6.04 6.14 47.11
N PRO A 197 -5.57 6.92 48.13
CA PRO A 197 -5.54 8.40 48.07
C PRO A 197 -4.68 8.88 46.91
N HIS A 198 -5.18 9.88 46.20
CA HIS A 198 -4.54 10.51 45.04
C HIS A 198 -3.08 10.88 45.32
N GLN A 199 -2.15 10.15 44.71
CA GLN A 199 -0.74 10.55 44.68
C GLN A 199 -0.59 11.86 43.90
N THR A 200 -0.05 12.88 44.55
CA THR A 200 0.28 14.16 43.94
C THR A 200 1.29 14.00 42.80
N MET A 201 0.85 14.19 41.59
CA MET A 201 1.66 13.99 40.38
C MET A 201 2.54 15.22 40.08
N GLY A 202 3.82 14.99 39.76
CA GLY A 202 4.79 16.02 39.39
C GLY A 202 4.46 16.79 38.07
N PRO A 203 5.14 17.93 37.84
CA PRO A 203 4.80 18.89 36.76
C PRO A 203 4.80 18.32 35.34
N ARG A 204 5.61 17.30 35.04
CA ARG A 204 5.69 16.63 33.72
C ARG A 204 4.42 15.86 33.38
N LYS A 205 3.80 15.21 34.34
CA LYS A 205 2.51 14.51 34.20
C LYS A 205 1.34 15.50 34.00
N ARG A 206 1.43 16.71 34.53
CA ARG A 206 0.41 17.77 34.40
C ARG A 206 0.29 18.33 32.98
N SER A 207 1.39 18.42 32.23
CA SER A 207 1.41 18.85 30.81
C SER A 207 0.79 17.79 29.89
N GLN A 208 1.13 16.52 30.08
CA GLN A 208 0.52 15.40 29.36
C GLN A 208 -0.98 15.31 29.65
N ARG A 209 -1.38 15.51 30.88
CA ARG A 209 -2.78 15.56 31.33
C ARG A 209 -3.60 16.66 30.63
N ARG A 210 -3.01 17.84 30.37
CA ARG A 210 -3.66 18.94 29.62
C ARG A 210 -3.86 18.60 28.14
N LYS A 211 -2.93 17.89 27.51
CA LYS A 211 -3.06 17.43 26.11
C LYS A 211 -4.13 16.35 26.00
N ALA A 212 -4.11 15.38 26.90
CA ALA A 212 -5.12 14.30 26.98
C ALA A 212 -6.53 14.86 27.26
N SER A 213 -6.67 15.91 28.11
CA SER A 213 -7.97 16.51 28.40
C SER A 213 -8.60 17.27 27.23
N ARG A 214 -7.79 17.86 26.35
CA ARG A 214 -8.28 18.50 25.11
C ARG A 214 -8.78 17.48 24.11
N TRP A 215 -8.05 16.36 23.93
CA TRP A 215 -8.45 15.25 23.10
C TRP A 215 -9.77 14.63 23.58
N LEU A 216 -9.93 14.43 24.90
CA LEU A 216 -11.16 13.86 25.47
C LEU A 216 -12.36 14.81 25.38
N ARG A 217 -12.19 16.13 25.57
CA ARG A 217 -13.28 17.09 25.38
C ARG A 217 -13.83 17.07 23.97
N ARG A 218 -12.98 16.78 22.97
CA ARG A 218 -13.39 16.56 21.58
C ARG A 218 -14.13 15.24 21.45
N ALA A 219 -13.67 14.19 22.12
CA ALA A 219 -14.33 12.88 22.16
C ALA A 219 -15.71 12.93 22.82
N GLN A 220 -15.87 13.72 23.87
CA GLN A 220 -17.15 13.88 24.57
C GLN A 220 -18.21 14.63 23.75
N ARG A 221 -17.81 15.51 22.83
CA ARG A 221 -18.70 16.19 21.89
C ARG A 221 -19.10 15.34 20.70
N THR A 222 -18.51 14.17 20.55
CA THR A 222 -18.72 13.30 19.41
C THR A 222 -19.67 12.16 19.78
N GLU A 223 -20.55 11.84 18.85
CA GLU A 223 -21.53 10.75 18.94
C GLU A 223 -20.87 9.44 19.42
N LYS A 224 -21.27 8.94 20.57
CA LYS A 224 -20.83 7.64 21.08
C LYS A 224 -21.47 6.52 20.27
N TRP A 225 -20.65 5.59 19.78
CA TRP A 225 -21.14 4.42 19.08
C TRP A 225 -21.51 3.33 20.09
N LYS A 226 -22.69 2.77 19.92
CA LYS A 226 -23.21 1.75 20.83
C LYS A 226 -22.73 0.38 20.39
N VAL A 227 -22.08 -0.36 21.29
CA VAL A 227 -21.64 -1.74 21.10
C VAL A 227 -22.27 -2.60 22.20
N GLU A 228 -22.90 -3.73 21.84
CA GLU A 228 -23.46 -4.68 22.79
C GLU A 228 -22.60 -5.94 22.92
N THR A 229 -21.99 -6.37 21.82
CA THR A 229 -21.16 -7.59 21.79
C THR A 229 -19.87 -7.37 20.98
N TYR A 230 -18.83 -8.12 21.33
CA TYR A 230 -17.56 -8.09 20.62
C TYR A 230 -16.93 -9.50 20.56
N LEU A 231 -15.95 -9.69 19.63
CA LEU A 231 -15.15 -10.91 19.56
C LEU A 231 -14.05 -10.87 20.62
N GLY A 232 -14.14 -11.81 21.55
CA GLY A 232 -13.11 -12.04 22.55
C GLY A 232 -12.09 -13.10 22.14
N PRO A 233 -11.21 -13.52 23.06
CA PRO A 233 -10.23 -14.57 22.82
C PRO A 233 -10.89 -15.85 22.31
N ARG A 234 -10.22 -16.56 21.39
CA ARG A 234 -10.70 -17.81 20.78
C ARG A 234 -12.03 -17.67 20.00
N GLY A 235 -12.34 -16.46 19.50
CA GLY A 235 -13.56 -16.23 18.70
C GLY A 235 -14.88 -16.25 19.49
N ARG A 236 -14.84 -16.22 20.83
CA ARG A 236 -16.05 -16.19 21.66
C ARG A 236 -16.73 -14.84 21.60
N LEU A 237 -18.06 -14.84 21.45
CA LEU A 237 -18.89 -13.64 21.56
C LEU A 237 -19.02 -13.24 23.03
N LEU A 238 -18.54 -12.06 23.36
CA LEU A 238 -18.60 -11.50 24.71
C LEU A 238 -19.45 -10.22 24.74
N LEU A 239 -20.09 -9.96 25.87
CA LEU A 239 -20.85 -8.72 26.09
C LEU A 239 -19.88 -7.56 26.35
N ALA A 240 -20.12 -6.43 25.69
CA ALA A 240 -19.44 -5.19 25.99
C ALA A 240 -19.93 -4.62 27.32
N ARG A 241 -19.00 -4.49 28.29
CA ARG A 241 -19.33 -3.93 29.60
C ARG A 241 -19.55 -2.42 29.47
N SER A 242 -20.49 -1.88 30.23
CA SER A 242 -20.66 -0.44 30.35
C SER A 242 -19.41 0.19 30.95
N SER A 243 -18.93 1.27 30.35
CA SER A 243 -17.80 2.04 30.86
C SER A 243 -18.20 3.15 31.83
N GLU A 244 -19.49 3.23 32.18
CA GLU A 244 -20.03 4.36 32.96
C GLU A 244 -19.61 4.36 34.43
N HIS A 245 -19.30 3.18 34.98
CA HIS A 245 -18.88 3.03 36.37
C HIS A 245 -17.38 3.28 36.59
N TYR A 246 -16.59 3.40 35.54
CA TYR A 246 -15.16 3.71 35.66
C TYR A 246 -14.93 5.21 35.64
N ASP A 247 -13.91 5.66 36.38
CA ASP A 247 -13.49 7.04 36.31
C ASP A 247 -13.11 7.39 34.87
N LYS A 248 -13.67 8.49 34.38
CA LYS A 248 -13.41 8.98 33.02
C LYS A 248 -11.94 9.35 32.81
N GLU A 249 -11.23 9.74 33.86
CA GLU A 249 -9.80 10.03 33.79
C GLU A 249 -8.99 8.76 33.57
N LEU A 250 -9.33 7.68 34.27
CA LEU A 250 -8.67 6.39 34.14
C LEU A 250 -8.85 5.81 32.73
N LEU A 251 -10.08 5.81 32.21
CA LEU A 251 -10.34 5.35 30.84
C LEU A 251 -9.56 6.16 29.79
N ARG A 252 -9.45 7.45 30.03
CA ARG A 252 -8.68 8.34 29.17
C ARG A 252 -7.20 7.99 29.19
N ASP A 253 -6.63 7.75 30.36
CA ASP A 253 -5.20 7.49 30.51
C ASP A 253 -4.81 6.16 29.87
N VAL A 254 -5.68 5.12 29.94
CA VAL A 254 -5.51 3.86 29.20
C VAL A 254 -5.46 4.09 27.69
N LEU A 255 -6.45 4.80 27.15
CA LEU A 255 -6.52 5.05 25.70
C LEU A 255 -5.35 5.91 25.22
N TRP A 256 -4.97 6.91 26.00
CA TRP A 256 -3.87 7.81 25.68
C TRP A 256 -2.52 7.11 25.71
N GLN A 257 -2.25 6.27 26.72
CA GLN A 257 -0.99 5.54 26.81
C GLN A 257 -0.83 4.53 25.66
N ASN A 258 -1.89 3.81 25.32
CA ASN A 258 -1.88 2.90 24.18
C ASN A 258 -1.71 3.65 22.84
N HIS A 259 -2.24 4.86 22.75
CA HIS A 259 -2.03 5.71 21.58
C HIS A 259 -0.57 6.17 21.46
N ILE A 260 0.11 6.55 22.56
CA ILE A 260 1.54 6.86 22.55
C ILE A 260 2.36 5.64 22.12
N ASN A 261 2.07 4.47 22.69
CA ASN A 261 2.77 3.22 22.32
C ASN A 261 2.58 2.90 20.83
N GLY A 262 1.38 3.11 20.28
CA GLY A 262 1.12 2.99 18.85
C GLY A 262 1.95 3.97 18.02
N SER A 263 2.01 5.23 18.40
CA SER A 263 2.79 6.25 17.69
C SER A 263 4.30 6.00 17.71
N ILE A 264 4.82 5.41 18.78
CA ILE A 264 6.23 4.99 18.83
C ILE A 264 6.49 3.87 17.83
N PHE A 265 5.59 2.87 17.76
CA PHE A 265 5.69 1.79 16.78
C PHE A 265 5.65 2.34 15.35
N GLU A 266 4.70 3.24 15.05
CA GLU A 266 4.59 3.90 13.75
C GLU A 266 5.88 4.63 13.36
N MET A 267 6.47 5.38 14.29
CA MET A 267 7.72 6.11 14.06
C MET A 267 8.87 5.16 13.73
N VAL A 268 9.02 4.07 14.48
CA VAL A 268 10.08 3.06 14.23
C VAL A 268 9.90 2.42 12.86
N VAL A 269 8.68 2.04 12.50
CA VAL A 269 8.40 1.42 11.20
C VAL A 269 8.66 2.40 10.05
N VAL A 270 8.27 3.67 10.18
CA VAL A 270 8.56 4.71 9.16
C VAL A 270 10.06 4.91 9.00
N LEU A 271 10.83 4.95 10.09
CA LEU A 271 12.29 5.06 10.01
C LEU A 271 12.93 3.85 9.32
N ILE A 272 12.45 2.64 9.59
CA ILE A 272 12.89 1.42 8.89
C ILE A 272 12.60 1.53 7.40
N PHE A 273 11.44 2.03 6.99
CA PHE A 273 11.09 2.15 5.57
C PHE A 273 11.90 3.23 4.86
N ILE A 274 12.21 4.35 5.53
CA ILE A 274 13.12 5.36 4.99
C ILE A 274 14.52 4.76 4.80
N ALA A 275 15.01 4.00 5.77
CA ALA A 275 16.30 3.30 5.66
C ALA A 275 16.30 2.28 4.51
N LEU A 276 15.26 1.47 4.37
CA LEU A 276 15.11 0.53 3.24
C LEU A 276 15.12 1.26 1.88
N GLY A 277 14.45 2.41 1.79
CA GLY A 277 14.46 3.24 0.58
C GLY A 277 15.84 3.83 0.30
N ALA A 278 16.54 4.33 1.32
CA ALA A 278 17.89 4.89 1.18
C ALA A 278 18.95 3.85 0.76
N PHE A 279 18.75 2.59 1.11
CA PHE A 279 19.64 1.49 0.75
C PHE A 279 19.08 0.60 -0.37
N GLY A 280 18.03 1.04 -1.06
CA GLY A 280 17.33 0.29 -2.10
C GLY A 280 18.22 -0.14 -3.28
N ASP A 281 19.29 0.61 -3.57
CA ASP A 281 20.27 0.28 -4.61
C ASP A 281 21.15 -0.94 -4.24
N LEU A 282 21.23 -1.28 -2.97
CA LEU A 282 21.96 -2.46 -2.54
C LEU A 282 21.14 -3.72 -2.76
N ARG A 283 21.67 -4.67 -3.49
CA ARG A 283 20.99 -5.93 -3.85
C ARG A 283 20.33 -6.65 -2.65
N PHE A 284 20.94 -6.55 -1.47
CA PHE A 284 20.43 -7.19 -0.24
C PHE A 284 19.09 -6.58 0.22
N PHE A 285 18.85 -5.29 -0.05
CA PHE A 285 17.62 -4.57 0.32
C PHE A 285 16.56 -4.55 -0.79
N ALA A 286 16.82 -5.24 -1.92
CA ALA A 286 15.80 -5.39 -2.95
C ALA A 286 14.56 -6.10 -2.38
N ILE A 287 13.37 -5.60 -2.73
CA ILE A 287 12.09 -6.18 -2.31
C ILE A 287 11.18 -6.31 -3.53
N PRO A 288 10.25 -7.27 -3.54
CA PRO A 288 9.25 -7.38 -4.59
C PRO A 288 8.46 -6.07 -4.78
N ALA A 289 8.15 -5.70 -6.02
CA ALA A 289 7.45 -4.45 -6.31
C ALA A 289 6.06 -4.37 -5.66
N GLY A 290 5.32 -5.49 -5.58
CA GLY A 290 4.07 -5.55 -4.84
C GLY A 290 4.23 -5.31 -3.34
N ALA A 291 5.33 -5.79 -2.74
CA ALA A 291 5.67 -5.49 -1.36
C ALA A 291 5.95 -4.00 -1.16
N SER A 292 6.70 -3.37 -2.08
CA SER A 292 6.96 -1.91 -2.03
C SER A 292 5.67 -1.10 -2.02
N ALA A 293 4.67 -1.50 -2.80
CA ALA A 293 3.37 -0.82 -2.82
C ALA A 293 2.64 -0.94 -1.47
N PHE A 294 2.63 -2.12 -0.83
CA PHE A 294 2.07 -2.26 0.51
C PHE A 294 2.82 -1.42 1.54
N LEU A 295 4.17 -1.37 1.47
CA LEU A 295 4.99 -0.55 2.35
C LEU A 295 4.73 0.95 2.13
N PHE A 296 4.55 1.38 0.90
CA PHE A 296 4.21 2.75 0.56
C PHE A 296 2.87 3.17 1.20
N PHE A 297 1.82 2.38 1.04
CA PHE A 297 0.53 2.65 1.70
C PHE A 297 0.64 2.59 3.22
N THR A 298 1.46 1.68 3.77
CA THR A 298 1.76 1.62 5.21
C THR A 298 2.37 2.92 5.69
N MET A 299 3.38 3.42 5.00
CA MET A 299 4.06 4.67 5.33
C MET A 299 3.10 5.86 5.29
N ILE A 300 2.26 5.97 4.25
CA ILE A 300 1.24 7.02 4.15
C ILE A 300 0.31 6.97 5.37
N LEU A 301 -0.24 5.79 5.72
CA LEU A 301 -1.15 5.67 6.85
C LEU A 301 -0.48 6.03 8.18
N MET A 302 0.77 5.61 8.38
CA MET A 302 1.51 5.89 9.61
C MET A 302 1.85 7.38 9.74
N ILE A 303 2.28 8.03 8.64
CA ILE A 303 2.54 9.48 8.63
C ILE A 303 1.26 10.25 8.92
N ILE A 304 0.14 9.91 8.27
CA ILE A 304 -1.15 10.58 8.51
C ILE A 304 -1.62 10.36 9.95
N SER A 305 -1.46 9.13 10.49
CA SER A 305 -1.80 8.80 11.86
C SER A 305 -0.98 9.62 12.86
N ALA A 306 0.33 9.70 12.66
CA ALA A 306 1.23 10.49 13.50
C ALA A 306 0.91 11.99 13.45
N LEU A 307 0.70 12.55 12.25
CA LEU A 307 0.32 13.95 12.07
C LEU A 307 -1.01 14.26 12.76
N TYR A 308 -2.00 13.37 12.62
CA TYR A 308 -3.29 13.55 13.29
C TYR A 308 -3.17 13.53 14.81
N SER A 309 -2.34 12.61 15.32
CA SER A 309 -2.05 12.51 16.75
C SER A 309 -1.46 13.80 17.33
N TRP A 310 -0.53 14.41 16.61
CA TRP A 310 0.22 15.56 17.09
C TRP A 310 -0.50 16.89 16.83
N MET A 311 -1.15 17.04 15.69
CA MET A 311 -1.69 18.31 15.20
C MET A 311 -3.16 18.55 15.54
N GLN A 312 -3.88 17.54 16.04
CA GLN A 312 -5.22 17.66 16.66
C GLN A 312 -6.24 18.56 15.91
N GLY A 313 -6.37 18.43 14.60
CA GLY A 313 -7.34 19.17 13.80
C GLY A 313 -6.74 20.16 12.81
N TRP A 314 -5.45 20.44 12.91
CA TRP A 314 -4.69 21.16 11.89
C TRP A 314 -4.13 20.22 10.82
N THR A 315 -4.28 18.91 10.97
CA THR A 315 -3.72 17.89 10.08
C THR A 315 -4.08 18.12 8.62
N SER A 316 -5.35 18.36 8.32
CA SER A 316 -5.80 18.60 6.93
C SER A 316 -5.19 19.89 6.36
N THR A 317 -5.09 20.94 7.16
CA THR A 317 -4.49 22.22 6.75
C THR A 317 -2.99 22.06 6.48
N VAL A 318 -2.29 21.30 7.34
CA VAL A 318 -0.86 21.04 7.19
C VAL A 318 -0.59 20.15 5.99
N ILE A 319 -1.37 19.08 5.78
CA ILE A 319 -1.23 18.23 4.60
C ILE A 319 -1.46 19.05 3.32
N LEU A 320 -2.49 19.88 3.29
CA LEU A 320 -2.74 20.76 2.15
C LEU A 320 -1.59 21.76 1.94
N GLY A 321 -1.08 22.35 3.03
CA GLY A 321 0.07 23.24 2.99
C GLY A 321 1.34 22.56 2.46
N VAL A 322 1.60 21.32 2.88
CA VAL A 322 2.73 20.51 2.38
C VAL A 322 2.57 20.19 0.89
N ILE A 323 1.37 19.81 0.46
CA ILE A 323 1.11 19.55 -0.98
C ILE A 323 1.35 20.81 -1.80
N ILE A 324 0.84 21.97 -1.37
CA ILE A 324 1.06 23.24 -2.06
C ILE A 324 2.55 23.59 -2.07
N LEU A 325 3.24 23.45 -0.92
CA LEU A 325 4.67 23.71 -0.82
C LEU A 325 5.49 22.81 -1.75
N LEU A 326 5.21 21.51 -1.76
CA LEU A 326 5.88 20.57 -2.66
C LEU A 326 5.63 20.91 -4.13
N ASN A 327 4.40 21.28 -4.48
CA ASN A 327 4.07 21.71 -5.83
C ASN A 327 4.84 22.98 -6.24
N VAL A 328 4.89 24.00 -5.37
CA VAL A 328 5.63 25.23 -5.61
C VAL A 328 7.12 24.96 -5.71
N VAL A 329 7.70 24.16 -4.79
CA VAL A 329 9.13 23.83 -4.80
C VAL A 329 9.48 23.00 -6.03
N SER A 330 8.64 22.02 -6.40
CA SER A 330 8.84 21.20 -7.60
C SER A 330 8.81 22.04 -8.88
N HIS A 331 7.96 23.07 -8.93
CA HIS A 331 7.85 23.94 -10.11
C HIS A 331 8.94 25.00 -10.18
N SER A 332 9.41 25.49 -9.02
CA SER A 332 10.37 26.61 -8.95
C SER A 332 11.83 26.20 -8.80
N THR A 333 12.12 24.90 -8.62
CA THR A 333 13.47 24.43 -8.39
C THR A 333 13.90 23.46 -9.49
N GLU A 334 14.87 23.86 -10.31
CA GLU A 334 15.47 23.02 -11.37
C GLU A 334 16.02 21.68 -10.86
N LYS A 335 16.35 21.58 -9.56
CA LYS A 335 16.83 20.34 -8.91
C LYS A 335 15.83 19.18 -8.93
N PHE A 336 14.54 19.44 -9.15
CA PHE A 336 13.50 18.42 -9.28
C PHE A 336 13.05 18.25 -10.75
N MET A 337 13.57 19.02 -11.66
CA MET A 337 13.47 18.76 -13.09
C MET A 337 14.57 17.76 -13.44
N TYR A 338 14.18 16.58 -13.89
CA TYR A 338 15.12 15.68 -14.54
C TYR A 338 15.53 16.36 -15.85
N ASP A 339 16.84 16.50 -16.06
CA ASP A 339 17.38 16.88 -17.38
C ASP A 339 17.12 15.71 -18.34
N ASP A 340 15.89 15.61 -18.83
CA ASP A 340 15.47 14.63 -19.83
C ASP A 340 16.01 15.02 -21.21
N GLN A 341 17.35 15.11 -21.30
CA GLN A 341 18.03 15.37 -22.55
C GLN A 341 18.10 14.08 -23.37
N ALA A 342 17.45 14.10 -24.53
CA ALA A 342 17.55 12.97 -25.45
C ALA A 342 18.97 12.93 -26.05
N TYR A 343 19.57 11.73 -26.07
CA TYR A 343 20.89 11.54 -26.66
C TYR A 343 20.89 11.96 -28.13
N GLY A 344 21.87 12.77 -28.51
CA GLY A 344 22.07 13.21 -29.91
C GLY A 344 21.30 14.48 -30.28
N LEU A 345 20.53 15.10 -29.39
CA LEU A 345 19.94 16.42 -29.61
C LEU A 345 20.83 17.52 -29.04
N ASN A 346 20.92 18.64 -29.78
CA ASN A 346 21.61 19.83 -29.32
C ASN A 346 20.60 20.77 -28.64
N TYR A 347 20.74 20.93 -27.32
CA TYR A 347 19.84 21.80 -26.51
C TYR A 347 20.33 23.23 -26.39
N ASP A 348 21.53 23.57 -26.93
CA ASP A 348 22.07 24.91 -26.95
C ASP A 348 21.55 25.74 -28.13
N VAL A 349 20.75 25.11 -29.01
CA VAL A 349 20.13 25.77 -30.15
C VAL A 349 18.71 26.19 -29.78
N GLU A 350 18.27 27.35 -30.27
CA GLU A 350 16.91 27.82 -30.11
C GLU A 350 15.91 26.76 -30.60
N PRO A 351 14.96 26.32 -29.74
CA PRO A 351 14.03 25.28 -30.12
C PRO A 351 13.13 25.70 -31.30
N ALA A 352 12.87 24.79 -32.21
CA ALA A 352 11.97 25.04 -33.34
C ALA A 352 10.58 25.46 -32.84
N THR A 353 9.99 26.43 -33.51
CA THR A 353 8.66 26.89 -33.19
C THR A 353 7.64 25.76 -33.42
N TYR A 354 6.95 25.36 -32.35
CA TYR A 354 5.93 24.32 -32.37
C TYR A 354 4.55 24.99 -32.25
N ASP A 355 4.03 25.45 -33.39
CA ASP A 355 2.70 25.99 -33.49
C ASP A 355 1.93 25.36 -34.67
N ARG A 356 0.62 25.56 -34.68
CA ARG A 356 -0.28 24.97 -35.67
C ARG A 356 0.03 25.40 -37.09
N ASP A 357 0.32 26.69 -37.31
CA ASP A 357 0.50 27.27 -38.65
C ASP A 357 1.82 26.80 -39.24
N VAL A 358 2.88 26.70 -38.45
CA VAL A 358 4.18 26.14 -38.85
C VAL A 358 4.03 24.69 -39.23
N LEU A 359 3.38 23.89 -38.37
CA LEU A 359 3.15 22.46 -38.64
C LEU A 359 2.32 22.24 -39.89
N TYR A 360 1.29 23.07 -40.10
CA TYR A 360 0.45 23.00 -41.30
C TYR A 360 1.22 23.39 -42.57
N ALA A 361 2.05 24.40 -42.50
CA ALA A 361 2.92 24.84 -43.60
C ALA A 361 3.95 23.70 -43.92
N MET A 362 4.57 23.09 -42.93
CA MET A 362 5.52 21.97 -43.10
C MET A 362 4.82 20.75 -43.70
N ALA A 363 3.63 20.38 -43.23
CA ALA A 363 2.87 19.23 -43.72
C ALA A 363 2.43 19.40 -45.19
N ASN A 364 2.24 20.64 -45.67
CA ASN A 364 1.84 20.95 -47.03
C ASN A 364 3.03 21.36 -47.94
N ASP A 365 4.25 21.28 -47.47
CA ASP A 365 5.47 21.54 -48.27
C ASP A 365 5.73 20.37 -49.23
N THR A 366 5.19 20.52 -50.44
CA THR A 366 5.31 19.50 -51.50
C THR A 366 6.73 19.35 -52.02
N ALA A 367 7.59 20.38 -51.92
CA ALA A 367 8.96 20.32 -52.32
C ALA A 367 9.78 19.47 -51.37
N LYS A 368 9.59 19.66 -50.07
CA LYS A 368 10.20 18.87 -49.01
C LYS A 368 9.76 17.41 -49.04
N SER A 369 8.47 17.17 -49.25
CA SER A 369 7.90 15.84 -49.38
C SER A 369 8.47 15.06 -50.62
N ARG A 370 8.70 15.73 -51.71
CA ARG A 370 9.34 15.12 -52.88
C ARG A 370 10.81 14.81 -52.63
N ALA A 371 11.57 15.74 -52.05
CA ALA A 371 12.97 15.52 -51.70
C ALA A 371 13.13 14.35 -50.73
N ASP A 372 12.22 14.20 -49.75
CA ASP A 372 12.23 13.07 -48.82
C ASP A 372 11.91 11.73 -49.52
N ALA A 373 10.93 11.74 -50.42
CA ALA A 373 10.60 10.56 -51.24
C ALA A 373 11.76 10.14 -52.15
N ASP A 374 12.47 11.11 -52.74
CA ASP A 374 13.63 10.84 -53.60
C ASP A 374 14.80 10.26 -52.78
N ALA A 375 15.08 10.80 -51.58
CA ALA A 375 16.06 10.26 -50.66
C ALA A 375 15.75 8.84 -50.17
N MET A 376 14.47 8.55 -49.95
CA MET A 376 14.02 7.20 -49.60
C MET A 376 14.19 6.21 -50.75
N LEU A 377 13.89 6.64 -52.00
CA LEU A 377 14.14 5.82 -53.19
C LEU A 377 15.63 5.50 -53.38
N GLU A 378 16.48 6.47 -53.17
CA GLU A 378 17.95 6.25 -53.21
C GLU A 378 18.40 5.23 -52.18
N THR A 379 17.90 5.35 -50.95
CA THR A 379 18.17 4.39 -49.87
C THR A 379 17.71 2.96 -50.28
N LEU A 380 16.50 2.83 -50.85
CA LEU A 380 15.96 1.56 -51.33
C LEU A 380 16.79 0.96 -52.47
N GLU A 381 17.30 1.79 -53.39
CA GLU A 381 18.17 1.32 -54.47
C GLU A 381 19.51 0.80 -53.96
N LEU A 382 20.11 1.49 -52.98
CA LEU A 382 21.34 1.03 -52.31
C LEU A 382 21.10 -0.32 -51.63
N TRP A 383 20.05 -0.41 -50.80
CA TRP A 383 19.67 -1.67 -50.13
C TRP A 383 19.44 -2.81 -51.13
N LYS A 384 18.73 -2.53 -52.22
CA LYS A 384 18.49 -3.52 -53.28
C LYS A 384 19.79 -4.00 -53.92
N LYS A 385 20.71 -3.08 -54.20
CA LYS A 385 22.02 -3.39 -54.77
C LYS A 385 22.84 -4.30 -53.86
N ASP A 386 22.88 -3.98 -52.57
CA ASP A 386 23.65 -4.74 -51.60
C ASP A 386 23.07 -6.17 -51.38
N ASN A 387 21.75 -6.29 -51.31
CA ASN A 387 21.11 -7.57 -51.10
C ASN A 387 21.01 -8.44 -52.39
N MET A 388 21.00 -7.86 -53.58
CA MET A 388 21.11 -8.64 -54.83
C MET A 388 22.48 -9.28 -54.98
N ALA A 389 23.52 -8.69 -54.48
CA ALA A 389 24.87 -9.23 -54.52
C ALA A 389 25.05 -10.45 -53.61
N LEU A 390 24.37 -10.48 -52.50
CA LEU A 390 24.41 -11.58 -51.51
C LEU A 390 23.70 -12.85 -52.00
N ASP A 391 22.60 -12.72 -52.76
CA ASP A 391 21.81 -13.88 -53.19
C ASP A 391 22.34 -14.59 -54.47
N GLY A 392 23.10 -13.92 -55.33
CA GLY A 392 23.65 -14.51 -56.58
C GLY A 392 22.64 -15.12 -57.55
N SER A 393 21.35 -15.15 -57.21
CA SER A 393 20.26 -15.81 -57.93
C SER A 393 19.62 -14.93 -59.01
N GLY A 394 19.93 -13.64 -59.06
CA GLY A 394 19.27 -12.67 -59.94
C GLY A 394 17.81 -12.36 -59.59
N LYS A 395 17.28 -12.96 -58.52
CA LYS A 395 15.94 -12.65 -57.99
C LYS A 395 15.95 -11.36 -57.21
N LYS A 396 14.79 -10.69 -57.15
CA LYS A 396 14.63 -9.50 -56.28
C LYS A 396 14.79 -9.90 -54.81
N PRO A 397 15.56 -9.16 -54.03
CA PRO A 397 15.73 -9.48 -52.62
C PRO A 397 14.40 -9.32 -51.83
N THR A 398 14.21 -10.17 -50.85
CA THR A 398 13.04 -10.12 -49.99
C THR A 398 13.29 -9.12 -48.87
N MET A 399 12.45 -8.09 -48.77
CA MET A 399 12.52 -7.11 -47.66
C MET A 399 11.74 -7.65 -46.47
N LEU A 400 12.37 -7.66 -45.32
CA LEU A 400 11.72 -8.03 -44.07
C LEU A 400 11.34 -6.79 -43.31
N ILE A 401 10.05 -6.66 -42.96
CA ILE A 401 9.52 -5.58 -42.15
C ILE A 401 9.03 -6.18 -40.82
N VAL A 402 9.69 -5.79 -39.72
CA VAL A 402 9.34 -6.25 -38.38
C VAL A 402 8.64 -5.11 -37.64
N ASN A 403 7.35 -5.28 -37.40
CA ASN A 403 6.55 -4.33 -36.64
C ASN A 403 6.41 -4.81 -35.18
N THR A 404 6.77 -3.97 -34.25
CA THR A 404 6.62 -4.24 -32.81
C THR A 404 5.78 -3.15 -32.18
N SER A 405 4.84 -3.54 -31.30
CA SER A 405 4.09 -2.57 -30.54
C SER A 405 4.93 -2.04 -29.36
N GLY A 406 4.81 -0.76 -29.07
CA GLY A 406 5.41 -0.14 -27.89
C GLY A 406 4.94 -0.86 -26.61
N GLY A 407 5.84 -1.07 -25.67
CA GLY A 407 5.56 -1.77 -24.42
C GLY A 407 6.66 -1.55 -23.39
N GLY A 408 6.47 -2.09 -22.21
CA GLY A 408 7.45 -2.04 -21.14
C GLY A 408 8.69 -2.93 -21.44
N LEU A 409 9.63 -2.93 -20.52
CA LEU A 409 10.92 -3.63 -20.60
C LEU A 409 10.78 -5.12 -21.01
N ARG A 410 9.75 -5.82 -20.53
CA ARG A 410 9.48 -7.21 -20.89
C ARG A 410 9.18 -7.40 -22.39
N ALA A 411 8.36 -6.52 -22.97
CA ALA A 411 8.04 -6.56 -24.39
C ALA A 411 9.29 -6.29 -25.23
N MET A 412 10.11 -5.34 -24.81
CA MET A 412 11.40 -5.04 -25.45
C MET A 412 12.34 -6.27 -25.43
N LEU A 413 12.53 -6.88 -24.26
CA LEU A 413 13.38 -8.07 -24.11
C LEU A 413 12.85 -9.27 -24.92
N TRP A 414 11.54 -9.46 -24.96
CA TRP A 414 10.92 -10.51 -25.77
C TRP A 414 11.18 -10.30 -27.27
N THR A 415 10.96 -9.07 -27.75
CA THR A 415 11.21 -8.72 -29.15
C THR A 415 12.68 -8.92 -29.52
N LEU A 416 13.60 -8.38 -28.67
CA LEU A 416 15.04 -8.55 -28.89
C LEU A 416 15.42 -10.03 -28.94
N ARG A 417 14.94 -10.84 -28.00
CA ARG A 417 15.24 -12.27 -27.97
C ARG A 417 14.65 -13.01 -29.16
N SER A 418 13.44 -12.67 -29.56
CA SER A 418 12.80 -13.26 -30.75
C SER A 418 13.58 -12.94 -32.03
N MET A 419 14.05 -11.69 -32.16
CA MET A 419 14.91 -11.28 -33.27
C MET A 419 16.26 -12.00 -33.26
N GLN A 420 16.92 -12.14 -32.11
CA GLN A 420 18.19 -12.88 -31.98
C GLN A 420 18.03 -14.35 -32.37
N VAL A 421 16.91 -14.99 -31.97
CA VAL A 421 16.65 -16.38 -32.38
C VAL A 421 16.38 -16.48 -33.88
N ALA A 422 15.58 -15.58 -34.44
CA ALA A 422 15.30 -15.54 -35.86
C ALA A 422 16.59 -15.29 -36.68
N ASP A 423 17.45 -14.37 -36.24
CA ASP A 423 18.74 -14.10 -36.87
C ASP A 423 19.68 -15.31 -36.85
N SER A 424 19.73 -15.99 -35.69
CA SER A 424 20.50 -17.24 -35.56
C SER A 424 19.99 -18.36 -36.49
N LEU A 425 18.67 -18.46 -36.69
CA LEU A 425 18.07 -19.42 -37.60
C LEU A 425 18.32 -19.08 -39.08
N LEU A 426 18.55 -17.80 -39.38
CA LEU A 426 18.88 -17.29 -40.73
C LEU A 426 20.40 -17.09 -40.89
N GLU A 427 21.23 -17.74 -40.08
CA GLU A 427 22.68 -17.70 -40.13
C GLU A 427 23.29 -16.27 -40.10
N GLY A 428 22.63 -15.36 -39.37
CA GLY A 428 23.07 -13.97 -39.18
C GLY A 428 22.61 -13.01 -40.30
N THR A 429 21.76 -13.44 -41.21
CA THR A 429 21.35 -12.61 -42.38
C THR A 429 20.07 -11.81 -42.12
N LEU A 430 19.42 -11.93 -40.94
CA LEU A 430 18.17 -11.23 -40.65
C LEU A 430 18.35 -9.70 -40.70
N MET A 431 19.44 -9.20 -40.18
CA MET A 431 19.70 -7.75 -40.11
C MET A 431 20.05 -7.17 -41.49
N ASP A 432 20.64 -7.95 -42.35
CA ASP A 432 20.94 -7.56 -43.76
C ASP A 432 19.68 -7.40 -44.59
N LEU A 433 18.61 -8.16 -44.27
CA LEU A 433 17.30 -8.09 -44.92
C LEU A 433 16.45 -6.91 -44.44
N SER A 434 16.85 -6.21 -43.38
CA SER A 434 16.13 -5.07 -42.83
C SER A 434 16.72 -3.75 -43.32
N LEU A 435 15.85 -2.83 -43.76
CA LEU A 435 16.25 -1.52 -44.28
C LEU A 435 16.63 -0.53 -43.19
N ILE A 436 15.87 -0.48 -42.09
CA ILE A 436 16.03 0.48 -41.01
C ILE A 436 15.82 -0.22 -39.66
N HIS A 437 16.79 -0.05 -38.77
CA HIS A 437 16.68 -0.54 -37.39
C HIS A 437 16.31 0.62 -36.49
N ILE A 438 14.99 0.87 -36.32
CA ILE A 438 14.49 1.86 -35.37
C ILE A 438 14.01 1.11 -34.13
N SER A 439 14.80 1.13 -33.08
CA SER A 439 14.35 0.74 -31.74
C SER A 439 14.14 2.01 -30.92
N GLU A 440 12.91 2.34 -30.60
CA GLU A 440 12.65 3.31 -29.55
C GLU A 440 12.94 2.65 -28.19
N PRO A 441 13.98 3.09 -27.46
CA PRO A 441 14.12 2.66 -26.08
C PRO A 441 12.99 3.30 -25.29
N THR A 442 11.98 2.50 -24.94
CA THR A 442 11.07 2.90 -23.86
C THR A 442 11.91 3.05 -22.61
N ARG A 443 12.19 4.28 -22.21
CA ARG A 443 12.88 4.56 -20.96
C ARG A 443 12.08 3.96 -19.81
N PRO A 444 12.70 3.24 -18.88
CA PRO A 444 12.05 2.95 -17.62
C PRO A 444 11.91 4.28 -16.86
N TYR A 445 10.70 4.69 -16.61
CA TYR A 445 10.39 5.73 -15.65
C TYR A 445 10.57 5.20 -14.24
#